data_ce8b6da426287e3058c92ee63ff1d4b2
#
_entry.id   ce8b6da426287e3058c92ee63ff1d4b2
#
_cell.length_a   1.000
_cell.length_b   1.000
_cell.length_c   1.000
_cell.angle_alpha   90.00
_cell.angle_beta   90.00
_cell.angle_gamma   90.00
#
_symmetry.space_group_name_H-M   'P 1'
#
loop_
_entity.id
_entity.type
_entity.pdbx_description
1 polymer ?
#
loop_
_entity_poly.entity_id
_entity_poly.type
_entity_poly.pdbx_seq_one_letter_code
_entity_poly.pdbx_strand_id
1 'polypeptide(L)'
;MTLIWLRVALICYGVGLLYALVALTRTSEILSKVALHAAYLGMVLHFVSLTEAVVESGQLTLASVHNSESLLAFLIMVVFMLVYLIYKTTSPGIVVFPLVFLLTFVAATGQQPLVLTPVAVKGWLAAHILMIFAGYAALFLSFGASLLYLLQERALKSKSSTGMFARLPALQVIDDIGYRSLMLGFPFMTLGLVLGSVVAESTYGRVDFLDPKILLSVLMWVVYLIMVYMRLSAGWRGRRAAVLASVAFVAAIVAWMANYFSGMHRFIAS
;
A
#
# COMPACT_ATOMS: atom_id res chain seq x y z
N MET A 1 2.09 -23.01 -11.24
CA MET A 1 1.78 -22.03 -12.33
C MET A 1 1.68 -20.59 -11.85
N THR A 2 1.25 -20.34 -10.62
CA THR A 2 1.10 -19.02 -9.97
C THR A 2 2.28 -18.05 -10.17
N LEU A 3 3.51 -18.53 -10.09
CA LEU A 3 4.72 -17.71 -10.29
C LEU A 3 4.91 -17.20 -11.73
N ILE A 4 4.35 -17.87 -12.72
CA ILE A 4 4.47 -17.43 -14.13
C ILE A 4 3.66 -16.15 -14.32
N TRP A 5 2.41 -16.13 -13.86
CA TRP A 5 1.55 -14.96 -13.96
C TRP A 5 2.10 -13.78 -13.17
N LEU A 6 2.66 -14.05 -11.98
CA LEU A 6 3.28 -13.01 -11.15
C LEU A 6 4.52 -12.41 -11.84
N ARG A 7 5.36 -13.24 -12.48
CA ARG A 7 6.53 -12.76 -13.24
C ARG A 7 6.14 -11.95 -14.47
N VAL A 8 5.07 -12.35 -15.17
CA VAL A 8 4.56 -11.57 -16.30
C VAL A 8 3.98 -10.23 -15.80
N ALA A 9 3.25 -10.24 -14.69
CA ALA A 9 2.76 -9.02 -14.05
C ALA A 9 3.93 -8.10 -13.63
N LEU A 10 5.02 -8.66 -13.10
CA LEU A 10 6.23 -7.90 -12.75
C LEU A 10 6.84 -7.22 -13.98
N ILE A 11 6.91 -7.90 -15.12
CA ILE A 11 7.40 -7.30 -16.37
C ILE A 11 6.49 -6.14 -16.79
N CYS A 12 5.17 -6.32 -16.71
CA CYS A 12 4.20 -5.25 -17.00
C CYS A 12 4.38 -4.04 -16.08
N TYR A 13 4.56 -4.26 -14.77
CA TYR A 13 4.83 -3.20 -13.81
C TYR A 13 6.18 -2.52 -14.06
N GLY A 14 7.21 -3.27 -14.47
CA GLY A 14 8.51 -2.74 -14.88
C GLY A 14 8.40 -1.84 -16.11
N VAL A 15 7.64 -2.27 -17.13
CA VAL A 15 7.33 -1.43 -18.29
C VAL A 15 6.59 -0.16 -17.85
N GLY A 16 5.55 -0.30 -17.01
CA GLY A 16 4.80 0.82 -16.45
C GLY A 16 5.71 1.81 -15.72
N LEU A 17 6.61 1.31 -14.88
CA LEU A 17 7.60 2.12 -14.15
C LEU A 17 8.53 2.86 -15.10
N LEU A 18 9.13 2.17 -16.08
CA LEU A 18 10.05 2.79 -17.03
C LEU A 18 9.39 3.92 -17.83
N TYR A 19 8.19 3.67 -18.36
CA TYR A 19 7.45 4.69 -19.10
C TYR A 19 6.99 5.84 -18.21
N ALA A 20 6.61 5.59 -16.96
CA ALA A 20 6.29 6.64 -15.99
C ALA A 20 7.50 7.52 -15.69
N LEU A 21 8.68 6.93 -15.50
CA LEU A 21 9.93 7.68 -15.27
C LEU A 21 10.33 8.52 -16.52
N VAL A 22 10.23 7.95 -17.72
CA VAL A 22 10.50 8.69 -18.96
C VAL A 22 9.50 9.83 -19.16
N ALA A 23 8.23 9.63 -18.78
CA ALA A 23 7.21 10.67 -18.83
C ALA A 23 7.49 11.87 -17.90
N LEU A 24 8.38 11.72 -16.90
CA LEU A 24 8.83 12.85 -16.07
C LEU A 24 9.74 13.81 -16.85
N THR A 25 10.53 13.28 -17.78
CA THR A 25 11.50 14.07 -18.55
C THR A 25 10.96 14.53 -19.90
N ARG A 26 10.04 13.77 -20.50
CA ARG A 26 9.46 14.05 -21.82
C ARG A 26 7.96 14.31 -21.71
N THR A 27 7.49 15.38 -22.38
CA THR A 27 6.06 15.68 -22.54
C THR A 27 5.46 14.76 -23.60
N SER A 28 4.98 13.60 -23.20
CA SER A 28 4.28 12.73 -24.12
C SER A 28 3.08 12.09 -23.43
N GLU A 29 1.91 12.40 -23.89
CA GLU A 29 0.67 11.76 -23.44
C GLU A 29 0.68 10.25 -23.73
N ILE A 30 1.34 9.85 -24.82
CA ILE A 30 1.48 8.44 -25.19
C ILE A 30 2.23 7.67 -24.12
N LEU A 31 3.34 8.22 -23.57
CA LEU A 31 4.12 7.56 -22.51
C LEU A 31 3.27 7.31 -21.27
N SER A 32 2.49 8.30 -20.85
CA SER A 32 1.59 8.15 -19.70
C SER A 32 0.48 7.12 -19.94
N LYS A 33 -0.06 7.08 -21.16
CA LYS A 33 -1.05 6.07 -21.55
C LYS A 33 -0.44 4.66 -21.56
N VAL A 34 0.76 4.48 -22.13
CA VAL A 34 1.46 3.19 -22.13
C VAL A 34 1.74 2.72 -20.71
N ALA A 35 2.26 3.60 -19.84
CA ALA A 35 2.49 3.28 -18.43
C ALA A 35 1.20 2.80 -17.74
N LEU A 36 0.08 3.48 -17.98
CA LEU A 36 -1.20 3.14 -17.39
C LEU A 36 -1.75 1.80 -17.91
N HIS A 37 -1.69 1.55 -19.23
CA HIS A 37 -2.16 0.28 -19.80
C HIS A 37 -1.28 -0.90 -19.36
N ALA A 38 0.03 -0.71 -19.28
CA ALA A 38 0.93 -1.71 -18.74
C ALA A 38 0.62 -2.04 -17.27
N ALA A 39 0.37 -1.01 -16.46
CA ALA A 39 -0.01 -1.19 -15.06
C ALA A 39 -1.37 -1.90 -14.91
N TYR A 40 -2.36 -1.55 -15.74
CA TYR A 40 -3.66 -2.23 -15.76
C TYR A 40 -3.54 -3.72 -16.15
N LEU A 41 -2.80 -4.02 -17.23
CA LEU A 41 -2.53 -5.39 -17.63
C LEU A 41 -1.79 -6.16 -16.53
N GLY A 42 -0.75 -5.54 -15.93
CA GLY A 42 -0.04 -6.11 -14.79
C GLY A 42 -0.97 -6.41 -13.62
N MET A 43 -1.90 -5.51 -13.29
CA MET A 43 -2.89 -5.71 -12.24
C MET A 43 -3.81 -6.90 -12.53
N VAL A 44 -4.29 -7.05 -13.75
CA VAL A 44 -5.15 -8.19 -14.16
C VAL A 44 -4.38 -9.52 -14.03
N LEU A 45 -3.16 -9.58 -14.53
CA LEU A 45 -2.32 -10.79 -14.44
C LEU A 45 -1.92 -11.10 -12.98
N HIS A 46 -1.68 -10.07 -12.16
CA HIS A 46 -1.42 -10.23 -10.74
C HIS A 46 -2.64 -10.80 -10.01
N PHE A 47 -3.84 -10.33 -10.36
CA PHE A 47 -5.09 -10.89 -9.83
C PHE A 47 -5.24 -12.38 -10.19
N VAL A 48 -4.94 -12.75 -11.45
CA VAL A 48 -4.93 -14.16 -11.88
C VAL A 48 -3.95 -14.97 -11.03
N SER A 49 -2.74 -14.45 -10.79
CA SER A 49 -1.75 -15.13 -9.93
C SER A 49 -2.26 -15.35 -8.51
N LEU A 50 -2.91 -14.34 -7.91
CA LEU A 50 -3.46 -14.45 -6.55
C LEU A 50 -4.64 -15.45 -6.50
N THR A 51 -5.52 -15.44 -7.50
CA THR A 51 -6.65 -16.37 -7.55
C THR A 51 -6.19 -17.82 -7.77
N GLU A 52 -5.22 -18.03 -8.64
CA GLU A 52 -4.62 -19.36 -8.85
C GLU A 52 -3.96 -19.88 -7.57
N ALA A 53 -3.24 -19.02 -6.83
CA ALA A 53 -2.65 -19.38 -5.55
C ALA A 53 -3.70 -19.83 -4.52
N VAL A 54 -4.85 -19.16 -4.46
CA VAL A 54 -5.96 -19.55 -3.59
C VAL A 54 -6.59 -20.86 -4.04
N VAL A 55 -6.79 -21.07 -5.34
CA VAL A 55 -7.38 -22.31 -5.88
C VAL A 55 -6.45 -23.51 -5.65
N GLU A 56 -5.13 -23.37 -5.89
CA GLU A 56 -4.17 -24.45 -5.69
C GLU A 56 -4.01 -24.84 -4.21
N SER A 57 -4.06 -23.86 -3.30
CA SER A 57 -3.88 -24.11 -1.86
C SER A 57 -5.18 -24.40 -1.10
N GLY A 58 -6.34 -24.15 -1.73
CA GLY A 58 -7.66 -24.24 -1.10
C GLY A 58 -7.93 -23.15 -0.05
N GLN A 59 -7.01 -22.22 0.14
CA GLN A 59 -7.10 -21.15 1.14
C GLN A 59 -6.20 -19.97 0.75
N LEU A 60 -6.46 -18.79 1.33
CA LEU A 60 -5.57 -17.64 1.17
C LEU A 60 -4.28 -17.89 1.97
N THR A 61 -3.23 -18.35 1.29
CA THR A 61 -1.93 -18.64 1.92
C THR A 61 -1.17 -17.34 2.15
N LEU A 62 -1.33 -16.75 3.32
CA LEU A 62 -0.60 -15.55 3.75
C LEU A 62 0.55 -15.89 4.72
N ALA A 63 0.89 -17.18 4.81
CA ALA A 63 1.90 -17.67 5.74
C ALA A 63 3.34 -17.30 5.35
N SER A 64 3.60 -16.89 4.11
CA SER A 64 4.92 -16.45 3.68
C SER A 64 4.96 -14.93 3.52
N VAL A 65 6.13 -14.32 3.82
CA VAL A 65 6.41 -12.90 3.56
C VAL A 65 6.13 -12.56 2.10
N HIS A 66 6.51 -13.44 1.16
CA HIS A 66 6.32 -13.23 -0.29
C HIS A 66 4.84 -13.13 -0.70
N ASN A 67 3.98 -13.94 -0.12
CA ASN A 67 2.54 -13.87 -0.40
C ASN A 67 1.91 -12.58 0.16
N SER A 68 2.38 -12.15 1.32
CA SER A 68 1.94 -10.90 1.96
C SER A 68 2.36 -9.67 1.14
N GLU A 69 3.60 -9.65 0.64
CA GLU A 69 4.11 -8.57 -0.22
C GLU A 69 3.39 -8.52 -1.56
N SER A 70 3.10 -9.68 -2.16
CA SER A 70 2.30 -9.79 -3.38
C SER A 70 0.90 -9.20 -3.19
N LEU A 71 0.19 -9.59 -2.13
CA LEU A 71 -1.14 -9.05 -1.84
C LEU A 71 -1.10 -7.54 -1.59
N LEU A 72 -0.12 -7.05 -0.82
CA LEU A 72 0.02 -5.62 -0.57
C LEU A 72 0.29 -4.83 -1.86
N ALA A 73 1.19 -5.33 -2.72
CA ALA A 73 1.47 -4.72 -4.03
C ALA A 73 0.21 -4.63 -4.90
N PHE A 74 -0.58 -5.70 -4.94
CA PHE A 74 -1.85 -5.73 -5.66
C PHE A 74 -2.84 -4.69 -5.13
N LEU A 75 -3.02 -4.61 -3.81
CA LEU A 75 -3.95 -3.66 -3.19
C LEU A 75 -3.51 -2.21 -3.39
N ILE A 76 -2.21 -1.91 -3.34
CA ILE A 76 -1.68 -0.57 -3.67
C ILE A 76 -2.04 -0.21 -5.13
N MET A 77 -1.89 -1.16 -6.06
CA MET A 77 -2.25 -0.92 -7.46
C MET A 77 -3.75 -0.71 -7.63
N VAL A 78 -4.60 -1.47 -6.93
CA VAL A 78 -6.06 -1.30 -6.95
C VAL A 78 -6.44 0.10 -6.46
N VAL A 79 -5.91 0.55 -5.32
CA VAL A 79 -6.19 1.89 -4.78
C VAL A 79 -5.70 2.99 -5.74
N PHE A 80 -4.54 2.82 -6.36
CA PHE A 80 -4.05 3.73 -7.40
C PHE A 80 -5.00 3.80 -8.60
N MET A 81 -5.50 2.67 -9.08
CA MET A 81 -6.46 2.64 -10.19
C MET A 81 -7.79 3.31 -9.82
N LEU A 82 -8.28 3.16 -8.58
CA LEU A 82 -9.45 3.88 -8.09
C LEU A 82 -9.21 5.39 -8.10
N VAL A 83 -8.05 5.86 -7.62
CA VAL A 83 -7.68 7.28 -7.69
C VAL A 83 -7.60 7.76 -9.13
N TYR A 84 -7.01 6.98 -10.03
CA TYR A 84 -6.98 7.32 -11.46
C TYR A 84 -8.39 7.44 -12.07
N LEU A 85 -9.30 6.53 -11.73
CA LEU A 85 -10.70 6.58 -12.23
C LEU A 85 -11.42 7.85 -11.81
N ILE A 86 -11.15 8.34 -10.58
CA ILE A 86 -11.81 9.52 -10.01
C ILE A 86 -11.18 10.81 -10.54
N TYR A 87 -9.84 10.91 -10.52
CA TYR A 87 -9.13 12.16 -10.79
C TYR A 87 -8.53 12.26 -12.18
N LYS A 88 -8.52 11.17 -12.95
CA LYS A 88 -7.92 11.08 -14.29
C LYS A 88 -6.46 11.56 -14.34
N THR A 89 -5.73 11.43 -13.23
CA THR A 89 -4.32 11.79 -13.12
C THR A 89 -3.44 10.57 -12.86
N THR A 90 -2.30 10.50 -13.56
CA THR A 90 -1.28 9.45 -13.38
C THR A 90 -0.17 9.87 -12.40
N SER A 91 -0.21 11.10 -11.89
CA SER A 91 0.86 11.66 -11.05
C SER A 91 1.20 10.85 -9.80
N PRO A 92 0.23 10.28 -9.04
CA PRO A 92 0.57 9.41 -7.91
C PRO A 92 1.35 8.16 -8.31
N GLY A 93 1.29 7.75 -9.58
CA GLY A 93 2.05 6.63 -10.13
C GLY A 93 3.57 6.79 -9.98
N ILE A 94 4.08 8.03 -9.89
CA ILE A 94 5.50 8.32 -9.64
C ILE A 94 5.99 7.65 -8.34
N VAL A 95 5.13 7.60 -7.32
CA VAL A 95 5.43 6.99 -6.02
C VAL A 95 4.96 5.53 -5.98
N VAL A 96 3.84 5.23 -6.63
CA VAL A 96 3.21 3.90 -6.62
C VAL A 96 4.00 2.88 -7.42
N PHE A 97 4.38 3.18 -8.67
CA PHE A 97 5.04 2.20 -9.53
C PHE A 97 6.36 1.67 -8.99
N PRO A 98 7.28 2.48 -8.42
CA PRO A 98 8.51 1.96 -7.82
C PRO A 98 8.23 0.97 -6.69
N LEU A 99 7.28 1.29 -5.80
CA LEU A 99 6.97 0.41 -4.66
C LEU A 99 6.27 -0.88 -5.12
N VAL A 100 5.27 -0.79 -6.00
CA VAL A 100 4.58 -1.97 -6.53
C VAL A 100 5.56 -2.89 -7.27
N PHE A 101 6.44 -2.31 -8.10
CA PHE A 101 7.48 -3.08 -8.78
C PHE A 101 8.40 -3.79 -7.78
N LEU A 102 8.89 -3.09 -6.75
CA LEU A 102 9.78 -3.65 -5.74
C LEU A 102 9.11 -4.80 -4.96
N LEU A 103 7.90 -4.57 -4.45
CA LEU A 103 7.16 -5.58 -3.70
C LEU A 103 6.85 -6.81 -4.57
N THR A 104 6.43 -6.60 -5.82
CA THR A 104 6.16 -7.70 -6.76
C THR A 104 7.44 -8.42 -7.14
N PHE A 105 8.58 -7.71 -7.27
CA PHE A 105 9.89 -8.31 -7.53
C PHE A 105 10.31 -9.23 -6.37
N VAL A 106 10.22 -8.76 -5.13
CA VAL A 106 10.54 -9.57 -3.95
C VAL A 106 9.62 -10.79 -3.88
N ALA A 107 8.31 -10.60 -4.12
CA ALA A 107 7.34 -11.69 -4.16
C ALA A 107 7.64 -12.74 -5.25
N ALA A 108 8.06 -12.29 -6.44
CA ALA A 108 8.31 -13.16 -7.59
C ALA A 108 9.66 -13.90 -7.56
N THR A 109 10.63 -13.40 -6.77
CA THR A 109 11.98 -13.98 -6.62
C THR A 109 12.11 -14.86 -5.38
N GLY A 110 11.20 -14.72 -4.42
CA GLY A 110 11.21 -15.52 -3.20
C GLY A 110 10.96 -16.99 -3.45
N GLN A 111 11.70 -17.84 -2.75
CA GLN A 111 11.39 -19.26 -2.70
C GLN A 111 10.11 -19.43 -1.87
N GLN A 112 9.09 -20.05 -2.44
CA GLN A 112 7.94 -20.44 -1.64
C GLN A 112 8.40 -21.53 -0.67
N PRO A 113 8.35 -21.34 0.64
CA PRO A 113 8.63 -22.42 1.56
C PRO A 113 7.63 -23.53 1.27
N LEU A 114 8.14 -24.77 1.17
CA LEU A 114 7.29 -25.95 1.09
C LEU A 114 6.57 -26.04 2.44
N VAL A 115 5.39 -25.46 2.52
CA VAL A 115 4.55 -25.55 3.74
C VAL A 115 4.00 -26.96 3.77
N LEU A 116 4.70 -27.84 4.49
CA LEU A 116 4.34 -29.25 4.64
C LEU A 116 3.01 -29.47 5.41
N THR A 117 2.55 -28.45 6.11
CA THR A 117 1.24 -28.41 6.77
C THR A 117 0.59 -27.06 6.52
N PRO A 118 -0.49 -27.01 5.73
CA PRO A 118 -1.27 -25.79 5.60
C PRO A 118 -1.87 -25.45 6.97
N VAL A 119 -1.37 -24.42 7.64
CA VAL A 119 -2.11 -23.84 8.76
C VAL A 119 -3.39 -23.28 8.14
N ALA A 120 -4.51 -23.94 8.41
CA ALA A 120 -5.81 -23.50 7.93
C ALA A 120 -6.04 -22.07 8.43
N VAL A 121 -5.90 -21.10 7.52
CA VAL A 121 -6.14 -19.71 7.84
C VAL A 121 -7.64 -19.57 8.07
N LYS A 122 -8.05 -19.50 9.35
CA LYS A 122 -9.44 -19.22 9.70
C LYS A 122 -9.90 -17.96 8.96
N GLY A 123 -11.14 -17.91 8.46
CA GLY A 123 -11.64 -16.79 7.69
C GLY A 123 -11.42 -15.42 8.34
N TRP A 124 -11.44 -15.34 9.67
CA TRP A 124 -11.14 -14.13 10.45
C TRP A 124 -9.71 -13.62 10.27
N LEU A 125 -8.73 -14.52 10.19
CA LEU A 125 -7.33 -14.14 9.96
C LEU A 125 -7.15 -13.59 8.53
N ALA A 126 -7.76 -14.22 7.53
CA ALA A 126 -7.73 -13.72 6.16
C ALA A 126 -8.40 -12.33 6.05
N ALA A 127 -9.56 -12.16 6.70
CA ALA A 127 -10.24 -10.87 6.76
C ALA A 127 -9.40 -9.80 7.46
N HIS A 128 -8.77 -10.13 8.61
CA HIS A 128 -7.85 -9.24 9.31
C HIS A 128 -6.72 -8.75 8.39
N ILE A 129 -6.02 -9.67 7.75
CA ILE A 129 -4.87 -9.33 6.88
C ILE A 129 -5.32 -8.49 5.69
N LEU A 130 -6.45 -8.85 5.05
CA LEU A 130 -6.99 -8.10 3.93
C LEU A 130 -7.36 -6.66 4.33
N MET A 131 -8.02 -6.46 5.47
CA MET A 131 -8.40 -5.15 5.97
C MET A 131 -7.16 -4.30 6.32
N ILE A 132 -6.19 -4.86 7.03
CA ILE A 132 -4.95 -4.16 7.37
C ILE A 132 -4.19 -3.74 6.11
N PHE A 133 -4.06 -4.63 5.12
CA PHE A 133 -3.33 -4.31 3.88
C PHE A 133 -4.08 -3.32 3.00
N ALA A 134 -5.41 -3.38 2.93
CA ALA A 134 -6.22 -2.37 2.26
C ALA A 134 -6.03 -0.99 2.94
N GLY A 135 -6.00 -0.96 4.27
CA GLY A 135 -5.65 0.22 5.05
C GLY A 135 -4.28 0.76 4.69
N TYR A 136 -3.24 -0.08 4.73
CA TYR A 136 -1.87 0.33 4.38
C TYR A 136 -1.73 0.82 2.95
N ALA A 137 -2.40 0.17 1.98
CA ALA A 137 -2.39 0.60 0.59
C ALA A 137 -2.97 2.01 0.42
N ALA A 138 -4.11 2.29 1.05
CA ALA A 138 -4.74 3.60 1.00
C ALA A 138 -3.91 4.66 1.74
N LEU A 139 -3.34 4.33 2.90
CA LEU A 139 -2.48 5.24 3.67
C LEU A 139 -1.15 5.51 2.96
N PHE A 140 -0.62 4.53 2.22
CA PHE A 140 0.53 4.74 1.34
C PHE A 140 0.22 5.76 0.23
N LEU A 141 -0.94 5.68 -0.40
CA LEU A 141 -1.36 6.67 -1.38
C LEU A 141 -1.53 8.07 -0.75
N SER A 142 -2.07 8.15 0.47
CA SER A 142 -2.16 9.41 1.20
C SER A 142 -0.77 10.02 1.45
N PHE A 143 0.20 9.20 1.84
CA PHE A 143 1.59 9.60 1.98
C PHE A 143 2.20 10.04 0.63
N GLY A 144 2.03 9.25 -0.42
CA GLY A 144 2.55 9.56 -1.76
C GLY A 144 2.01 10.90 -2.30
N ALA A 145 0.71 11.15 -2.14
CA ALA A 145 0.11 12.43 -2.47
C ALA A 145 0.69 13.57 -1.61
N SER A 146 0.89 13.34 -0.32
CA SER A 146 1.49 14.32 0.59
C SER A 146 2.93 14.67 0.21
N LEU A 147 3.71 13.68 -0.17
CA LEU A 147 5.08 13.87 -0.67
C LEU A 147 5.09 14.71 -1.96
N LEU A 148 4.23 14.37 -2.93
CA LEU A 148 4.07 15.14 -4.16
C LEU A 148 3.63 16.58 -3.88
N TYR A 149 2.71 16.78 -2.92
CA TYR A 149 2.29 18.11 -2.48
C TYR A 149 3.47 18.95 -1.98
N LEU A 150 4.27 18.40 -1.05
CA LEU A 150 5.41 19.11 -0.46
C LEU A 150 6.48 19.44 -1.51
N LEU A 151 6.75 18.52 -2.42
CA LEU A 151 7.72 18.72 -3.50
C LEU A 151 7.24 19.81 -4.48
N GLN A 152 5.97 19.76 -4.88
CA GLN A 152 5.39 20.76 -5.78
C GLN A 152 5.29 22.14 -5.12
N GLU A 153 4.86 22.22 -3.85
CA GLU A 153 4.82 23.49 -3.10
C GLU A 153 6.22 24.13 -3.04
N ARG A 154 7.26 23.32 -2.80
CA ARG A 154 8.64 23.79 -2.76
C ARG A 154 9.10 24.33 -4.14
N ALA A 155 8.79 23.60 -5.22
CA ALA A 155 9.12 24.02 -6.57
C ALA A 155 8.44 25.33 -6.97
N LEU A 156 7.16 25.49 -6.63
CA LEU A 156 6.41 26.72 -6.88
C LEU A 156 6.99 27.92 -6.11
N LYS A 157 7.35 27.73 -4.83
CA LYS A 157 7.98 28.80 -4.01
C LYS A 157 9.35 29.23 -4.53
N SER A 158 10.14 28.29 -5.05
CA SER A 158 11.45 28.59 -5.62
C SER A 158 11.39 29.16 -7.05
N LYS A 159 10.18 29.37 -7.61
CA LYS A 159 9.95 29.75 -9.01
C LYS A 159 10.64 28.83 -10.03
N SER A 160 11.01 27.63 -9.60
CA SER A 160 11.67 26.60 -10.41
C SER A 160 10.64 25.57 -10.93
N SER A 161 9.50 26.05 -11.45
CA SER A 161 8.44 25.21 -12.00
C SER A 161 8.76 24.67 -13.40
N THR A 162 9.99 24.21 -13.62
CA THR A 162 10.41 23.59 -14.87
C THR A 162 10.38 22.07 -14.78
N GLY A 163 10.17 21.39 -15.89
CA GLY A 163 10.23 19.92 -15.98
C GLY A 163 9.05 19.20 -15.31
N MET A 164 9.34 18.25 -14.43
CA MET A 164 8.36 17.35 -13.80
C MET A 164 7.26 18.09 -13.01
N PHE A 165 7.63 19.14 -12.27
CA PHE A 165 6.70 19.85 -11.38
C PHE A 165 5.64 20.67 -12.13
N ALA A 166 5.95 21.12 -13.36
CA ALA A 166 4.98 21.81 -14.22
C ALA A 166 3.83 20.90 -14.69
N ARG A 167 3.98 19.57 -14.53
CA ARG A 167 3.02 18.57 -15.02
C ARG A 167 2.15 17.95 -13.92
N LEU A 168 2.48 18.25 -12.67
CA LEU A 168 1.66 17.78 -11.56
C LEU A 168 0.32 18.52 -11.58
N PRO A 169 -0.78 17.87 -11.21
CA PRO A 169 -2.08 18.53 -11.08
C PRO A 169 -2.00 19.64 -10.02
N ALA A 170 -3.01 20.51 -10.00
CA ALA A 170 -3.07 21.58 -9.01
C ALA A 170 -2.90 21.03 -7.58
N LEU A 171 -2.20 21.79 -6.71
CA LEU A 171 -1.95 21.40 -5.31
C LEU A 171 -3.22 20.96 -4.58
N GLN A 172 -4.36 21.59 -4.90
CA GLN A 172 -5.65 21.24 -4.32
C GLN A 172 -6.09 19.81 -4.70
N VAL A 173 -5.86 19.38 -5.94
CA VAL A 173 -6.18 18.01 -6.40
C VAL A 173 -5.31 16.99 -5.66
N ILE A 174 -4.02 17.29 -5.53
CA ILE A 174 -3.08 16.41 -4.80
C ILE A 174 -3.47 16.31 -3.32
N ASP A 175 -3.84 17.42 -2.69
CA ASP A 175 -4.33 17.43 -1.30
C ASP A 175 -5.63 16.63 -1.14
N ASP A 176 -6.56 16.72 -2.10
CA ASP A 176 -7.82 15.97 -2.08
C ASP A 176 -7.59 14.46 -2.26
N ILE A 177 -6.66 14.06 -3.14
CA ILE A 177 -6.24 12.65 -3.26
C ILE A 177 -5.72 12.14 -1.92
N GLY A 178 -4.82 12.87 -1.27
CA GLY A 178 -4.29 12.50 0.04
C GLY A 178 -5.38 12.38 1.11
N TYR A 179 -6.32 13.33 1.13
CA TYR A 179 -7.45 13.33 2.04
C TYR A 179 -8.38 12.13 1.85
N ARG A 180 -8.82 11.88 0.62
CA ARG A 180 -9.73 10.74 0.35
C ARG A 180 -9.07 9.40 0.58
N SER A 181 -7.79 9.28 0.26
CA SER A 181 -7.02 8.07 0.58
C SER A 181 -6.92 7.83 2.09
N LEU A 182 -6.71 8.89 2.88
CA LEU A 182 -6.73 8.80 4.34
C LEU A 182 -8.11 8.35 4.86
N MET A 183 -9.20 8.97 4.35
CA MET A 183 -10.56 8.63 4.75
C MET A 183 -10.96 7.19 4.36
N LEU A 184 -10.40 6.67 3.29
CA LEU A 184 -10.58 5.27 2.88
C LEU A 184 -9.75 4.32 3.77
N GLY A 185 -8.49 4.64 4.03
CA GLY A 185 -7.56 3.76 4.74
C GLY A 185 -7.89 3.61 6.22
N PHE A 186 -8.33 4.67 6.88
CA PHE A 186 -8.58 4.66 8.33
C PHE A 186 -9.68 3.67 8.77
N PRO A 187 -10.87 3.59 8.13
CA PRO A 187 -11.87 2.58 8.45
C PRO A 187 -11.37 1.15 8.24
N PHE A 188 -10.67 0.87 7.14
CA PHE A 188 -10.09 -0.44 6.90
C PHE A 188 -9.09 -0.84 7.97
N MET A 189 -8.23 0.07 8.37
CA MET A 189 -7.28 -0.14 9.45
C MET A 189 -7.97 -0.38 10.79
N THR A 190 -9.04 0.36 11.10
CA THR A 190 -9.84 0.20 12.32
C THR A 190 -10.48 -1.19 12.35
N LEU A 191 -11.15 -1.59 11.26
CA LEU A 191 -11.73 -2.93 11.14
C LEU A 191 -10.65 -4.02 11.23
N GLY A 192 -9.49 -3.77 10.61
CA GLY A 192 -8.36 -4.68 10.71
C GLY A 192 -7.88 -4.89 12.14
N LEU A 193 -7.75 -3.84 12.94
CA LEU A 193 -7.36 -3.96 14.37
C LEU A 193 -8.41 -4.72 15.19
N VAL A 194 -9.70 -4.43 14.98
CA VAL A 194 -10.80 -5.17 15.66
C VAL A 194 -10.74 -6.65 15.30
N LEU A 195 -10.62 -7.00 14.02
CA LEU A 195 -10.50 -8.38 13.59
C LEU A 195 -9.22 -9.04 14.14
N GLY A 196 -8.13 -8.30 14.27
CA GLY A 196 -6.87 -8.76 14.86
C GLY A 196 -7.01 -9.15 16.32
N SER A 197 -7.79 -8.41 17.10
CA SER A 197 -8.07 -8.77 18.50
C SER A 197 -8.90 -10.06 18.60
N VAL A 198 -9.90 -10.24 17.73
CA VAL A 198 -10.68 -11.48 17.64
C VAL A 198 -9.79 -12.68 17.27
N VAL A 199 -8.87 -12.49 16.32
CA VAL A 199 -7.92 -13.54 15.94
C VAL A 199 -6.98 -13.88 17.09
N ALA A 200 -6.45 -12.88 17.80
CA ALA A 200 -5.57 -13.10 18.94
C ALA A 200 -6.28 -13.87 20.06
N GLU A 201 -7.50 -13.48 20.42
CA GLU A 201 -8.31 -14.16 21.42
C GLU A 201 -8.62 -15.61 21.00
N SER A 202 -9.04 -15.81 19.74
CA SER A 202 -9.38 -17.16 19.25
C SER A 202 -8.19 -18.11 19.14
N THR A 203 -6.97 -17.58 19.00
CA THR A 203 -5.76 -18.36 18.79
C THR A 203 -4.97 -18.58 20.08
N TYR A 204 -4.87 -17.54 20.91
CA TYR A 204 -4.03 -17.54 22.12
C TYR A 204 -4.84 -17.49 23.43
N GLY A 205 -6.19 -17.41 23.35
CA GLY A 205 -7.07 -17.29 24.50
C GLY A 205 -7.00 -15.96 25.25
N ARG A 206 -6.18 -15.02 24.78
CA ARG A 206 -6.03 -13.67 25.35
C ARG A 206 -5.42 -12.71 24.34
N VAL A 207 -5.66 -11.43 24.54
CA VAL A 207 -4.95 -10.34 23.84
C VAL A 207 -3.86 -9.81 24.77
N ASP A 208 -2.60 -9.95 24.38
CA ASP A 208 -1.49 -9.38 25.14
C ASP A 208 -1.22 -7.94 24.67
N PHE A 209 -1.83 -6.99 25.35
CA PHE A 209 -1.67 -5.56 25.03
C PHE A 209 -0.24 -5.01 25.24
N LEU A 210 0.64 -5.77 25.89
CA LEU A 210 2.04 -5.40 26.09
C LEU A 210 2.94 -5.91 24.95
N ASP A 211 2.42 -6.73 24.03
CA ASP A 211 3.18 -7.13 22.85
C ASP A 211 3.57 -5.89 22.03
N PRO A 212 4.86 -5.73 21.69
CA PRO A 212 5.36 -4.55 20.97
C PRO A 212 4.63 -4.29 19.65
N LYS A 213 4.19 -5.34 18.95
CA LYS A 213 3.44 -5.22 17.71
C LYS A 213 2.05 -4.63 17.94
N ILE A 214 1.35 -5.09 18.97
CA ILE A 214 0.03 -4.58 19.32
C ILE A 214 0.14 -3.12 19.75
N LEU A 215 1.09 -2.79 20.63
CA LEU A 215 1.34 -1.43 21.09
C LEU A 215 1.62 -0.48 19.92
N LEU A 216 2.51 -0.85 19.00
CA LEU A 216 2.87 -0.03 17.85
C LEU A 216 1.72 0.08 16.85
N SER A 217 0.92 -0.96 16.68
CA SER A 217 -0.27 -0.93 15.82
C SER A 217 -1.36 0.01 16.38
N VAL A 218 -1.57 -0.01 17.68
CA VAL A 218 -2.48 0.92 18.37
C VAL A 218 -1.94 2.34 18.31
N LEU A 219 -0.65 2.55 18.57
CA LEU A 219 -0.01 3.86 18.46
C LEU A 219 -0.18 4.44 17.05
N MET A 220 0.08 3.63 16.02
CA MET A 220 -0.12 4.02 14.63
C MET A 220 -1.59 4.38 14.36
N TRP A 221 -2.53 3.59 14.85
CA TRP A 221 -3.96 3.88 14.71
C TRP A 221 -4.32 5.22 15.37
N VAL A 222 -3.79 5.51 16.57
CA VAL A 222 -3.99 6.81 17.25
C VAL A 222 -3.45 7.97 16.40
N VAL A 223 -2.26 7.81 15.78
CA VAL A 223 -1.71 8.83 14.89
C VAL A 223 -2.63 9.10 13.70
N TYR A 224 -3.17 8.05 13.08
CA TYR A 224 -4.14 8.20 11.98
C TYR A 224 -5.48 8.78 12.45
N LEU A 225 -5.95 8.42 13.64
CA LEU A 225 -7.14 9.03 14.26
C LEU A 225 -6.94 10.55 14.44
N ILE A 226 -5.77 10.96 14.93
CA ILE A 226 -5.41 12.38 15.06
C ILE A 226 -5.42 13.06 13.69
N MET A 227 -4.86 12.42 12.65
CA MET A 227 -4.87 12.97 11.29
C MET A 227 -6.30 13.17 10.78
N VAL A 228 -7.18 12.19 10.95
CA VAL A 228 -8.59 12.27 10.57
C VAL A 228 -9.27 13.40 11.33
N TYR A 229 -9.07 13.49 12.64
CA TYR A 229 -9.61 14.55 13.48
C TYR A 229 -9.13 15.94 13.02
N MET A 230 -7.83 16.12 12.77
CA MET A 230 -7.27 17.38 12.31
C MET A 230 -7.82 17.80 10.93
N ARG A 231 -8.10 16.83 10.07
CA ARG A 231 -8.72 17.08 8.75
C ARG A 231 -10.18 17.48 8.86
N LEU A 232 -10.96 16.78 9.69
CA LEU A 232 -12.41 16.99 9.78
C LEU A 232 -12.76 18.17 10.67
N SER A 233 -12.15 18.26 11.86
CA SER A 233 -12.55 19.24 12.91
C SER A 233 -11.73 20.52 12.86
N ALA A 234 -10.40 20.41 12.68
CA ALA A 234 -9.51 21.55 12.65
C ALA A 234 -9.29 22.13 11.24
N GLY A 235 -9.85 21.49 10.19
CA GLY A 235 -9.78 21.96 8.81
C GLY A 235 -8.36 21.98 8.23
N TRP A 236 -7.42 21.18 8.77
CA TRP A 236 -6.05 21.15 8.28
C TRP A 236 -5.99 20.68 6.85
N ARG A 237 -5.36 21.49 5.99
CA ARG A 237 -5.16 21.22 4.57
C ARG A 237 -3.73 21.61 4.17
N GLY A 238 -3.34 21.17 2.98
CA GLY A 238 -2.06 21.54 2.39
C GLY A 238 -0.86 21.08 3.20
N ARG A 239 0.13 21.96 3.40
CA ARG A 239 1.41 21.60 4.01
C ARG A 239 1.30 20.96 5.39
N ARG A 240 0.42 21.47 6.27
CA ARG A 240 0.28 20.92 7.64
C ARG A 240 -0.18 19.46 7.60
N ALA A 241 -1.18 19.19 6.78
CA ALA A 241 -1.69 17.84 6.59
C ALA A 241 -0.66 16.92 5.92
N ALA A 242 0.06 17.43 4.91
CA ALA A 242 1.08 16.66 4.21
C ALA A 242 2.27 16.27 5.10
N VAL A 243 2.73 17.17 5.97
CA VAL A 243 3.78 16.87 6.94
C VAL A 243 3.31 15.80 7.95
N LEU A 244 2.09 15.96 8.47
CA LEU A 244 1.53 14.98 9.42
C LEU A 244 1.36 13.60 8.78
N ALA A 245 0.91 13.52 7.53
CA ALA A 245 0.81 12.26 6.78
C ALA A 245 2.18 11.60 6.57
N SER A 246 3.22 12.40 6.30
CA SER A 246 4.58 11.88 6.16
C SER A 246 5.11 11.31 7.47
N VAL A 247 4.87 11.98 8.59
CA VAL A 247 5.25 11.49 9.93
C VAL A 247 4.50 10.20 10.27
N ALA A 248 3.19 10.16 9.99
CA ALA A 248 2.37 8.97 10.21
C ALA A 248 2.85 7.77 9.39
N PHE A 249 3.26 7.99 8.15
CA PHE A 249 3.80 6.92 7.31
C PHE A 249 5.14 6.38 7.82
N VAL A 250 6.04 7.25 8.29
CA VAL A 250 7.28 6.81 8.93
C VAL A 250 6.98 5.98 10.19
N ALA A 251 6.02 6.40 11.01
CA ALA A 251 5.57 5.63 12.16
C ALA A 251 5.00 4.25 11.75
N ALA A 252 4.27 4.18 10.62
CA ALA A 252 3.77 2.93 10.07
C ALA A 252 4.91 1.97 9.66
N ILE A 253 5.96 2.49 9.03
CA ILE A 253 7.14 1.69 8.68
C ILE A 253 7.82 1.15 9.94
N VAL A 254 7.99 1.98 10.96
CA VAL A 254 8.60 1.57 12.24
C VAL A 254 7.76 0.49 12.91
N ALA A 255 6.43 0.65 12.93
CA ALA A 255 5.51 -0.36 13.44
C ALA A 255 5.57 -1.68 12.64
N TRP A 256 5.70 -1.59 11.31
CA TRP A 256 5.89 -2.77 10.47
C TRP A 256 7.22 -3.48 10.74
N MET A 257 8.31 -2.73 10.92
CA MET A 257 9.62 -3.29 11.27
C MET A 257 9.61 -4.00 12.64
N ALA A 258 8.76 -3.58 13.55
CA ALA A 258 8.62 -4.24 14.87
C ALA A 258 8.12 -5.70 14.76
N ASN A 259 7.54 -6.11 13.62
CA ASN A 259 7.20 -7.50 13.35
C ASN A 259 8.42 -8.45 13.47
N TYR A 260 9.61 -7.95 13.17
CA TYR A 260 10.84 -8.75 13.27
C TYR A 260 11.26 -8.99 14.73
N PHE A 261 10.79 -8.16 15.66
CA PHE A 261 11.10 -8.26 17.08
C PHE A 261 9.99 -8.89 17.92
N SER A 262 8.79 -9.08 17.35
CA SER A 262 7.66 -9.67 18.06
C SER A 262 7.73 -11.21 18.04
N GLY A 263 7.64 -11.83 19.21
CA GLY A 263 7.61 -13.29 19.34
C GLY A 263 6.28 -13.95 19.01
N MET A 264 5.16 -13.22 19.12
CA MET A 264 3.80 -13.78 18.99
C MET A 264 3.36 -14.12 17.57
N HIS A 265 4.03 -13.57 16.56
CA HIS A 265 3.64 -13.77 15.15
C HIS A 265 4.73 -14.48 14.36
N ARG A 266 5.57 -15.28 15.01
CA ARG A 266 6.43 -16.22 14.29
C ARG A 266 5.55 -17.36 13.76
N PHE A 267 4.89 -17.13 12.63
CA PHE A 267 4.23 -18.17 11.83
C PHE A 267 5.24 -19.09 11.12
N ILE A 268 6.53 -18.88 11.34
CA ILE A 268 7.61 -19.74 10.88
C ILE A 268 7.96 -20.59 12.10
N ALA A 269 7.43 -21.82 12.12
CA ALA A 269 7.98 -22.85 12.98
C ALA A 269 9.46 -23.02 12.62
N SER A 270 10.32 -22.86 13.62
CA SER A 270 11.74 -23.23 13.56
C SER A 270 11.87 -24.73 13.29
#